data_396aa6b961af3fb95ac0993d8db9a2af
#
_entry.id   396aa6b961af3fb95ac0993d8db9a2af
#
_cell.length_a   1.000
_cell.length_b   1.000
_cell.length_c   1.000
_cell.angle_alpha   90.00
_cell.angle_beta   90.00
_cell.angle_gamma   90.00
#
_symmetry.space_group_name_H-M   'P 1'
#
loop_
_entity.id
_entity.type
_entity.pdbx_description
1 polymer ?
#
loop_
_entity_poly.entity_id
_entity_poly.type
_entity_poly.pdbx_seq_one_letter_code
_entity_poly.pdbx_strand_id
1 'polypeptide(L)'
;MPEQKVFVASEESKAKAKQLRLFAILAWLIAMAGQIFAIFRLIHNNTLTWLIVAIVVILILAITGSTLWKNANRLDPASEKDKTRFFIQNQLGAILGVLAFLPLVILIFMNKDIDGKTKGIAGAVAVVAMLIAGITGIDFNPPSVEKYTDEINHQNDVLKKLNTGSDLVYWTKEGNKYHVYRDCPHIKNKTDVTQGTIKESFDQRGISALCITCQNRAIKQNNISPDIISPATDTTK
;
A
#
# COMPACT_ATOMS: atom_id res chain seq x y z
N MET A 1 19.48 -16.53 22.74
CA MET A 1 18.88 -16.05 21.46
C MET A 1 18.55 -14.58 21.66
N PRO A 2 19.00 -13.65 20.83
CA PRO A 2 18.55 -12.27 20.98
C PRO A 2 17.05 -12.20 20.77
N GLU A 3 16.37 -11.53 21.66
CA GLU A 3 14.92 -11.33 21.64
C GLU A 3 14.54 -10.63 20.32
N GLN A 4 13.89 -11.34 19.42
CA GLN A 4 13.42 -10.77 18.15
C GLN A 4 12.35 -9.72 18.48
N LYS A 5 12.70 -8.45 18.34
CA LYS A 5 11.76 -7.36 18.58
C LYS A 5 10.71 -7.35 17.48
N VAL A 6 9.51 -7.78 17.81
CA VAL A 6 8.35 -7.75 16.92
C VAL A 6 8.06 -6.31 16.49
N PHE A 7 7.77 -6.11 15.20
CA PHE A 7 7.37 -4.79 14.70
C PHE A 7 6.05 -4.36 15.35
N VAL A 8 6.04 -3.15 15.86
CA VAL A 8 4.84 -2.45 16.33
C VAL A 8 4.87 -1.06 15.72
N ALA A 9 3.84 -0.71 14.96
CA ALA A 9 3.72 0.63 14.36
C ALA A 9 3.69 1.71 15.45
N SER A 10 4.31 2.86 15.19
CA SER A 10 4.26 4.01 16.10
C SER A 10 2.84 4.56 16.24
N GLU A 11 2.59 5.32 17.31
CA GLU A 11 1.28 5.96 17.49
C GLU A 11 0.97 6.96 16.37
N GLU A 12 2.00 7.63 15.81
CA GLU A 12 1.84 8.51 14.65
C GLU A 12 1.41 7.72 13.41
N SER A 13 2.08 6.59 13.10
CA SER A 13 1.74 5.71 11.97
C SER A 13 0.34 5.13 12.12
N LYS A 14 -0.06 4.71 13.31
CA LYS A 14 -1.41 4.23 13.60
C LYS A 14 -2.47 5.33 13.40
N ALA A 15 -2.20 6.55 13.89
CA ALA A 15 -3.11 7.68 13.73
C ALA A 15 -3.31 8.02 12.24
N LYS A 16 -2.21 8.06 11.47
CA LYS A 16 -2.23 8.30 10.02
C LYS A 16 -2.94 7.17 9.27
N ALA A 17 -2.70 5.92 9.63
CA ALA A 17 -3.42 4.77 9.07
C ALA A 17 -4.93 4.86 9.33
N LYS A 18 -5.34 5.24 10.55
CA LYS A 18 -6.75 5.45 10.90
C LYS A 18 -7.39 6.54 10.05
N GLN A 19 -6.69 7.66 9.84
CA GLN A 19 -7.17 8.76 9.00
C GLN A 19 -7.34 8.30 7.53
N LEU A 20 -6.36 7.60 6.97
CA LEU A 20 -6.45 7.06 5.61
C LEU A 20 -7.60 6.07 5.46
N ARG A 21 -7.82 5.19 6.45
CA ARG A 21 -8.96 4.25 6.48
C ARG A 21 -10.29 4.99 6.49
N LEU A 22 -10.39 6.09 7.26
CA LEU A 22 -11.60 6.91 7.29
C LEU A 22 -11.90 7.50 5.91
N PHE A 23 -10.92 8.10 5.24
CA PHE A 23 -11.11 8.65 3.89
C PHE A 23 -11.41 7.56 2.86
N ALA A 24 -10.82 6.38 2.98
CA ALA A 24 -11.15 5.23 2.13
C ALA A 24 -12.63 4.82 2.29
N ILE A 25 -13.10 4.70 3.53
CA ILE A 25 -14.50 4.38 3.83
C ILE A 25 -15.45 5.45 3.26
N LEU A 26 -15.12 6.73 3.42
CA LEU A 26 -15.91 7.83 2.86
C LEU A 26 -15.99 7.75 1.33
N ALA A 27 -14.87 7.47 0.66
CA ALA A 27 -14.84 7.32 -0.80
C ALA A 27 -15.74 6.15 -1.25
N TRP A 28 -15.71 5.01 -0.57
CA TRP A 28 -16.56 3.87 -0.88
C TRP A 28 -18.04 4.13 -0.57
N LEU A 29 -18.36 4.83 0.51
CA LEU A 29 -19.75 5.22 0.81
C LEU A 29 -20.33 6.14 -0.27
N ILE A 30 -19.55 7.11 -0.75
CA ILE A 30 -19.95 7.98 -1.86
C ILE A 30 -20.09 7.18 -3.16
N ALA A 31 -19.20 6.23 -3.44
CA ALA A 31 -19.30 5.34 -4.59
C ALA A 31 -20.58 4.50 -4.55
N MET A 32 -20.94 3.92 -3.39
CA MET A 32 -22.18 3.15 -3.21
C MET A 32 -23.43 4.04 -3.34
N ALA A 33 -23.41 5.24 -2.80
CA ALA A 33 -24.51 6.20 -2.98
C ALA A 33 -24.67 6.58 -4.46
N GLY A 34 -23.56 6.80 -5.17
CA GLY A 34 -23.53 7.03 -6.63
C GLY A 34 -24.09 5.85 -7.43
N GLN A 35 -23.76 4.61 -7.03
CA GLN A 35 -24.32 3.40 -7.61
C GLN A 35 -25.84 3.32 -7.43
N ILE A 36 -26.32 3.58 -6.21
CA ILE A 36 -27.76 3.60 -5.91
C ILE A 36 -28.47 4.64 -6.79
N PHE A 37 -27.91 5.86 -6.87
CA PHE A 37 -28.43 6.90 -7.74
C PHE A 37 -28.44 6.48 -9.22
N ALA A 38 -27.36 5.87 -9.72
CA ALA A 38 -27.27 5.38 -11.10
C ALA A 38 -28.35 4.33 -11.40
N ILE A 39 -28.57 3.39 -10.48
CA ILE A 39 -29.57 2.34 -10.62
C ILE A 39 -30.98 2.93 -10.73
N PHE A 40 -31.36 3.84 -9.83
CA PHE A 40 -32.72 4.36 -9.81
C PHE A 40 -33.02 5.46 -10.82
N ARG A 41 -31.99 6.15 -11.32
CA ARG A 41 -32.20 7.35 -12.16
C ARG A 41 -31.60 7.28 -13.54
N LEU A 42 -30.60 6.42 -13.78
CA LEU A 42 -29.82 6.46 -15.02
C LEU A 42 -29.94 5.20 -15.88
N ILE A 43 -30.65 4.15 -15.46
CA ILE A 43 -30.86 2.96 -16.29
C ILE A 43 -32.08 3.16 -17.21
N HIS A 44 -31.90 4.06 -18.22
CA HIS A 44 -32.90 4.36 -19.27
C HIS A 44 -32.20 4.61 -20.59
N ASN A 45 -32.91 4.43 -21.73
CA ASN A 45 -32.33 4.64 -23.06
C ASN A 45 -31.78 6.05 -23.28
N ASN A 46 -32.47 7.05 -22.76
CA ASN A 46 -32.10 8.48 -22.98
C ASN A 46 -30.99 8.96 -22.04
N THR A 47 -30.54 8.18 -21.09
CA THR A 47 -29.57 8.53 -20.05
C THR A 47 -28.26 7.79 -20.14
N LEU A 48 -28.01 7.03 -21.24
CA LEU A 48 -26.82 6.21 -21.43
C LEU A 48 -25.51 6.96 -21.19
N THR A 49 -25.39 8.18 -21.72
CA THR A 49 -24.18 9.01 -21.51
C THR A 49 -23.95 9.32 -20.04
N TRP A 50 -25.01 9.72 -19.31
CA TRP A 50 -24.93 10.02 -17.89
C TRP A 50 -24.67 8.76 -17.06
N LEU A 51 -25.17 7.60 -17.46
CA LEU A 51 -24.88 6.32 -16.83
C LEU A 51 -23.40 5.98 -16.96
N ILE A 52 -22.80 6.16 -18.15
CA ILE A 52 -21.38 5.93 -18.37
C ILE A 52 -20.53 6.89 -17.52
N VAL A 53 -20.90 8.18 -17.48
CA VAL A 53 -20.21 9.17 -16.61
C VAL A 53 -20.29 8.75 -15.14
N ALA A 54 -21.45 8.33 -14.67
CA ALA A 54 -21.61 7.85 -13.30
C ALA A 54 -20.73 6.62 -13.02
N ILE A 55 -20.67 5.64 -13.93
CA ILE A 55 -19.81 4.45 -13.80
C ILE A 55 -18.33 4.86 -13.66
N VAL A 56 -17.86 5.83 -14.48
CA VAL A 56 -16.48 6.33 -14.41
C VAL A 56 -16.20 7.01 -13.07
N VAL A 57 -17.13 7.86 -12.59
CA VAL A 57 -16.97 8.52 -11.28
C VAL A 57 -16.93 7.50 -10.14
N ILE A 58 -17.82 6.50 -10.15
CA ILE A 58 -17.84 5.41 -9.17
C ILE A 58 -16.51 4.64 -9.21
N LEU A 59 -15.97 4.37 -10.40
CA LEU A 59 -14.68 3.69 -10.58
C LEU A 59 -13.53 4.49 -9.96
N ILE A 60 -13.45 5.79 -10.20
CA ILE A 60 -12.42 6.65 -9.62
C ILE A 60 -12.50 6.62 -8.09
N LEU A 61 -13.70 6.72 -7.52
CA LEU A 61 -13.91 6.66 -6.08
C LEU A 61 -13.54 5.29 -5.49
N ALA A 62 -13.88 4.20 -6.16
CA ALA A 62 -13.54 2.84 -5.75
C ALA A 62 -12.01 2.62 -5.74
N ILE A 63 -11.30 3.05 -6.78
CA ILE A 63 -9.84 2.98 -6.88
C ILE A 63 -9.18 3.85 -5.81
N THR A 64 -9.67 5.07 -5.60
CA THR A 64 -9.16 6.00 -4.58
C THR A 64 -9.29 5.37 -3.18
N GLY A 65 -10.48 4.85 -2.84
CA GLY A 65 -10.71 4.17 -1.57
C GLY A 65 -9.77 2.99 -1.37
N SER A 66 -9.61 2.14 -2.40
CA SER A 66 -8.71 0.97 -2.35
C SER A 66 -7.23 1.37 -2.17
N THR A 67 -6.80 2.44 -2.83
CA THR A 67 -5.42 2.94 -2.72
C THR A 67 -5.14 3.51 -1.33
N LEU A 68 -6.06 4.32 -0.80
CA LEU A 68 -5.95 4.88 0.55
C LEU A 68 -5.92 3.76 1.61
N TRP A 69 -6.74 2.73 1.43
CA TRP A 69 -6.80 1.58 2.32
C TRP A 69 -5.50 0.77 2.30
N LYS A 70 -4.94 0.48 1.13
CA LYS A 70 -3.63 -0.19 0.99
C LYS A 70 -2.51 0.62 1.62
N ASN A 71 -2.51 1.94 1.45
CA ASN A 71 -1.52 2.81 2.10
C ASN A 71 -1.64 2.78 3.63
N ALA A 72 -2.87 2.73 4.17
CA ALA A 72 -3.10 2.57 5.59
C ALA A 72 -2.57 1.22 6.11
N ASN A 73 -2.76 0.13 5.35
CA ASN A 73 -2.26 -1.20 5.72
C ASN A 73 -0.72 -1.26 5.75
N ARG A 74 -0.04 -0.46 4.91
CA ARG A 74 1.44 -0.34 4.97
C ARG A 74 1.93 0.39 6.23
N LEU A 75 1.14 1.32 6.76
CA LEU A 75 1.48 2.03 8.00
C LEU A 75 1.17 1.22 9.26
N ASP A 76 0.11 0.42 9.23
CA ASP A 76 -0.36 -0.37 10.37
C ASP A 76 -0.84 -1.74 9.86
N PRO A 77 0.10 -2.67 9.59
CA PRO A 77 -0.20 -3.98 9.02
C PRO A 77 -0.84 -4.92 10.02
N ALA A 78 -1.65 -5.84 9.50
CA ALA A 78 -2.15 -6.97 10.29
C ALA A 78 -1.09 -8.05 10.46
N SER A 79 -1.18 -8.83 11.54
CA SER A 79 -0.37 -10.03 11.74
C SER A 79 -0.93 -11.20 10.91
N GLU A 80 -0.05 -11.97 10.28
CA GLU A 80 -0.42 -13.20 9.56
C GLU A 80 -0.92 -14.31 10.49
N LYS A 81 -0.65 -14.22 11.79
CA LYS A 81 -1.16 -15.14 12.80
C LYS A 81 -2.67 -15.05 12.94
N ASP A 82 -3.25 -13.86 12.79
CA ASP A 82 -4.70 -13.65 12.69
C ASP A 82 -5.15 -13.69 11.22
N LYS A 83 -5.31 -14.89 10.70
CA LYS A 83 -5.63 -15.13 9.28
C LYS A 83 -6.88 -14.38 8.81
N THR A 84 -7.91 -14.31 9.63
CA THR A 84 -9.17 -13.65 9.27
C THR A 84 -8.99 -12.15 9.15
N ARG A 85 -8.39 -11.54 10.16
CA ARG A 85 -8.10 -10.10 10.15
C ARG A 85 -7.13 -9.74 9.01
N PHE A 86 -6.08 -10.53 8.82
CA PHE A 86 -5.11 -10.34 7.75
C PHE A 86 -5.77 -10.38 6.38
N PHE A 87 -6.61 -11.41 6.11
CA PHE A 87 -7.32 -11.53 4.84
C PHE A 87 -8.28 -10.34 4.61
N ILE A 88 -9.17 -10.06 5.57
CA ILE A 88 -10.15 -8.98 5.43
C ILE A 88 -9.43 -7.65 5.24
N GLN A 89 -8.44 -7.33 6.08
CA GLN A 89 -7.74 -6.05 6.02
C GLN A 89 -7.04 -5.85 4.67
N ASN A 90 -6.48 -6.88 4.06
CA ASN A 90 -5.72 -6.75 2.82
C ASN A 90 -6.57 -6.92 1.55
N GLN A 91 -7.75 -7.54 1.63
CA GLN A 91 -8.62 -7.78 0.46
C GLN A 91 -9.89 -6.91 0.46
N LEU A 92 -10.11 -6.08 1.49
CA LEU A 92 -11.33 -5.26 1.60
C LEU A 92 -11.50 -4.34 0.39
N GLY A 93 -10.40 -3.79 -0.16
CA GLY A 93 -10.45 -2.96 -1.37
C GLY A 93 -11.02 -3.69 -2.58
N ALA A 94 -10.63 -4.96 -2.79
CA ALA A 94 -11.15 -5.78 -3.88
C ALA A 94 -12.62 -6.13 -3.66
N ILE A 95 -12.98 -6.53 -2.45
CA ILE A 95 -14.36 -6.89 -2.08
C ILE A 95 -15.29 -5.70 -2.32
N LEU A 96 -14.94 -4.52 -1.80
CA LEU A 96 -15.76 -3.31 -1.95
C LEU A 96 -15.74 -2.78 -3.38
N GLY A 97 -14.62 -2.94 -4.10
CA GLY A 97 -14.52 -2.59 -5.51
C GLY A 97 -15.51 -3.39 -6.38
N VAL A 98 -15.62 -4.69 -6.14
CA VAL A 98 -16.61 -5.55 -6.84
C VAL A 98 -18.04 -5.18 -6.39
N LEU A 99 -18.30 -5.01 -5.10
CA LEU A 99 -19.62 -4.67 -4.58
C LEU A 99 -20.13 -3.31 -5.08
N ALA A 100 -19.22 -2.37 -5.40
CA ALA A 100 -19.59 -1.08 -5.97
C ALA A 100 -20.15 -1.17 -7.41
N PHE A 101 -20.04 -2.30 -8.08
CA PHE A 101 -20.51 -2.46 -9.47
C PHE A 101 -21.45 -3.64 -9.66
N LEU A 102 -21.32 -4.71 -8.87
CA LEU A 102 -22.05 -5.94 -9.07
C LEU A 102 -23.58 -5.75 -9.14
N PRO A 103 -24.24 -5.01 -8.23
CA PRO A 103 -25.68 -4.77 -8.33
C PRO A 103 -26.05 -3.98 -9.59
N LEU A 104 -25.25 -2.99 -9.98
CA LEU A 104 -25.47 -2.20 -11.19
C LEU A 104 -25.38 -3.06 -12.45
N VAL A 105 -24.37 -3.93 -12.56
CA VAL A 105 -24.21 -4.88 -13.67
C VAL A 105 -25.44 -5.79 -13.77
N ILE A 106 -25.82 -6.42 -12.66
CA ILE A 106 -26.97 -7.32 -12.61
C ILE A 106 -28.25 -6.59 -13.09
N LEU A 107 -28.50 -5.40 -12.55
CA LEU A 107 -29.73 -4.66 -12.84
C LEU A 107 -29.76 -4.11 -14.27
N ILE A 108 -28.63 -3.73 -14.88
CA ILE A 108 -28.57 -3.36 -16.30
C ILE A 108 -29.01 -4.56 -17.18
N PHE A 109 -28.49 -5.77 -16.91
CA PHE A 109 -28.84 -6.93 -17.72
C PHE A 109 -30.26 -7.44 -17.47
N MET A 110 -30.79 -7.29 -16.28
CA MET A 110 -32.16 -7.68 -15.93
C MET A 110 -33.23 -6.67 -16.35
N ASN A 111 -32.85 -5.40 -16.60
CA ASN A 111 -33.80 -4.35 -16.98
C ASN A 111 -34.46 -4.68 -18.33
N LYS A 112 -35.78 -4.62 -18.39
CA LYS A 112 -36.58 -4.89 -19.60
C LYS A 112 -36.94 -3.63 -20.40
N ASP A 113 -36.76 -2.46 -19.79
CA ASP A 113 -37.20 -1.17 -20.36
C ASP A 113 -36.13 -0.47 -21.20
N ILE A 114 -34.90 -1.04 -21.25
CA ILE A 114 -33.80 -0.54 -22.09
C ILE A 114 -33.57 -1.45 -23.29
N ASP A 115 -33.28 -0.84 -24.43
CA ASP A 115 -32.99 -1.56 -25.68
C ASP A 115 -31.68 -2.38 -25.61
N GLY A 116 -31.54 -3.36 -26.51
CA GLY A 116 -30.40 -4.26 -26.54
C GLY A 116 -29.04 -3.55 -26.74
N LYS A 117 -29.03 -2.44 -27.49
CA LYS A 117 -27.82 -1.64 -27.75
C LYS A 117 -27.37 -0.91 -26.48
N THR A 118 -28.28 -0.21 -25.80
CA THR A 118 -28.03 0.47 -24.51
C THR A 118 -27.57 -0.53 -23.46
N LYS A 119 -28.26 -1.68 -23.36
CA LYS A 119 -27.91 -2.78 -22.45
C LYS A 119 -26.50 -3.30 -22.71
N GLY A 120 -26.16 -3.56 -23.98
CA GLY A 120 -24.84 -4.06 -24.38
C GLY A 120 -23.71 -3.07 -24.04
N ILE A 121 -23.87 -1.79 -24.37
CA ILE A 121 -22.85 -0.76 -24.12
C ILE A 121 -22.70 -0.52 -22.61
N ALA A 122 -23.78 -0.21 -21.90
CA ALA A 122 -23.74 0.07 -20.48
C ALA A 122 -23.25 -1.14 -19.66
N GLY A 123 -23.72 -2.33 -20.01
CA GLY A 123 -23.30 -3.58 -19.37
C GLY A 123 -21.82 -3.88 -19.56
N ALA A 124 -21.30 -3.73 -20.79
CA ALA A 124 -19.88 -3.93 -21.07
C ALA A 124 -19.02 -2.94 -20.29
N VAL A 125 -19.37 -1.65 -20.27
CA VAL A 125 -18.63 -0.62 -19.50
C VAL A 125 -18.67 -0.91 -18.00
N ALA A 126 -19.83 -1.32 -17.46
CA ALA A 126 -19.98 -1.63 -16.05
C ALA A 126 -19.17 -2.89 -15.64
N VAL A 127 -19.17 -3.94 -16.50
CA VAL A 127 -18.35 -5.15 -16.26
C VAL A 127 -16.86 -4.82 -16.29
N VAL A 128 -16.40 -4.05 -17.27
CA VAL A 128 -14.99 -3.63 -17.36
C VAL A 128 -14.61 -2.81 -16.13
N ALA A 129 -15.45 -1.85 -15.72
CA ALA A 129 -15.22 -1.06 -14.51
C ALA A 129 -15.15 -1.93 -13.24
N MET A 130 -16.03 -2.92 -13.11
CA MET A 130 -16.02 -3.88 -12.01
C MET A 130 -14.71 -4.68 -11.96
N LEU A 131 -14.23 -5.17 -13.10
CA LEU A 131 -12.97 -5.92 -13.19
C LEU A 131 -11.77 -5.03 -12.81
N ILE A 132 -11.72 -3.79 -13.32
CA ILE A 132 -10.67 -2.83 -12.97
C ILE A 132 -10.70 -2.53 -11.47
N ALA A 133 -11.87 -2.24 -10.89
CA ALA A 133 -12.02 -1.97 -9.46
C ALA A 133 -11.59 -3.17 -8.60
N GLY A 134 -11.99 -4.39 -8.98
CA GLY A 134 -11.60 -5.62 -8.30
C GLY A 134 -10.09 -5.84 -8.34
N ILE A 135 -9.48 -5.83 -9.52
CA ILE A 135 -8.03 -6.06 -9.69
C ILE A 135 -7.21 -4.98 -8.99
N THR A 136 -7.57 -3.70 -9.15
CA THR A 136 -6.87 -2.60 -8.46
C THR A 136 -7.08 -2.62 -6.95
N GLY A 137 -8.15 -3.24 -6.47
CA GLY A 137 -8.43 -3.44 -5.05
C GLY A 137 -7.58 -4.53 -4.39
N ILE A 138 -7.12 -5.55 -5.14
CA ILE A 138 -6.28 -6.62 -4.62
C ILE A 138 -4.92 -6.06 -4.18
N ASP A 139 -4.45 -6.44 -3.00
CA ASP A 139 -3.04 -6.27 -2.63
C ASP A 139 -2.30 -7.58 -2.90
N PHE A 140 -1.51 -7.61 -3.98
CA PHE A 140 -0.76 -8.79 -4.40
C PHE A 140 0.48 -9.07 -3.54
N ASN A 141 0.95 -8.07 -2.79
CA ASN A 141 2.04 -8.21 -1.82
C ASN A 141 1.65 -7.52 -0.50
N PRO A 142 0.70 -8.11 0.23
CA PRO A 142 0.17 -7.50 1.44
C PRO A 142 1.25 -7.38 2.52
N PRO A 143 1.31 -6.23 3.21
CA PRO A 143 2.18 -6.05 4.34
C PRO A 143 1.71 -6.88 5.53
N SER A 144 2.66 -7.36 6.34
CA SER A 144 2.37 -8.02 7.61
C SER A 144 3.35 -7.61 8.70
N VAL A 145 2.93 -7.77 9.95
CA VAL A 145 3.80 -7.57 11.12
C VAL A 145 5.03 -8.46 11.02
N GLU A 146 4.85 -9.70 10.58
CA GLU A 146 5.91 -10.70 10.44
C GLU A 146 6.93 -10.28 9.37
N LYS A 147 6.48 -9.92 8.17
CA LYS A 147 7.37 -9.43 7.10
C LYS A 147 8.20 -8.23 7.54
N TYR A 148 7.57 -7.27 8.22
CA TYR A 148 8.26 -6.08 8.71
C TYR A 148 9.25 -6.40 9.82
N THR A 149 8.88 -7.34 10.70
CA THR A 149 9.78 -7.85 11.74
C THR A 149 11.03 -8.49 11.15
N ASP A 150 10.85 -9.36 10.17
CA ASP A 150 11.94 -10.08 9.51
C ASP A 150 12.86 -9.10 8.75
N GLU A 151 12.29 -8.14 8.04
CA GLU A 151 13.04 -7.12 7.30
C GLU A 151 13.89 -6.26 8.26
N ILE A 152 13.30 -5.75 9.35
CA ILE A 152 14.02 -4.93 10.34
C ILE A 152 15.13 -5.73 11.03
N ASN A 153 14.86 -6.99 11.40
CA ASN A 153 15.85 -7.86 12.03
C ASN A 153 17.00 -8.15 11.05
N HIS A 154 16.69 -8.46 9.80
CA HIS A 154 17.70 -8.65 8.76
C HIS A 154 18.60 -7.42 8.60
N GLN A 155 18.03 -6.21 8.53
CA GLN A 155 18.80 -4.98 8.39
C GLN A 155 19.64 -4.68 9.65
N ASN A 156 19.13 -4.97 10.84
CA ASN A 156 19.91 -4.86 12.08
C ASN A 156 21.11 -5.83 12.08
N ASP A 157 20.94 -7.04 11.57
CA ASP A 157 22.03 -8.02 11.46
C ASP A 157 23.08 -7.59 10.41
N VAL A 158 22.65 -6.95 9.31
CA VAL A 158 23.55 -6.31 8.36
C VAL A 158 24.37 -5.21 9.03
N LEU A 159 23.76 -4.33 9.82
CA LEU A 159 24.50 -3.29 10.57
C LEU A 159 25.53 -3.89 11.54
N LYS A 160 25.16 -4.93 12.28
CA LYS A 160 26.10 -5.63 13.18
C LYS A 160 27.29 -6.22 12.42
N LYS A 161 27.02 -6.87 11.29
CA LYS A 161 28.09 -7.43 10.43
C LYS A 161 29.00 -6.34 9.87
N LEU A 162 28.48 -5.18 9.54
CA LEU A 162 29.25 -4.03 9.08
C LEU A 162 30.12 -3.41 10.18
N ASN A 163 29.89 -3.76 11.46
CA ASN A 163 30.66 -3.30 12.62
C ASN A 163 30.89 -1.77 12.63
N THR A 164 29.80 -1.03 12.39
CA THR A 164 29.85 0.45 12.29
C THR A 164 29.97 1.16 13.64
N GLY A 165 29.94 0.40 14.74
CA GLY A 165 30.05 0.90 16.11
C GLY A 165 28.78 1.60 16.62
N SER A 166 27.70 1.62 15.85
CA SER A 166 26.43 2.25 16.22
C SER A 166 25.25 1.54 15.59
N ASP A 167 24.17 1.42 16.37
CA ASP A 167 22.86 0.94 15.90
C ASP A 167 22.01 2.08 15.28
N LEU A 168 22.55 3.33 15.30
CA LEU A 168 21.87 4.50 14.76
C LEU A 168 22.20 4.69 13.28
N VAL A 169 21.19 5.07 12.54
CA VAL A 169 21.24 5.35 11.10
C VAL A 169 20.68 6.74 10.80
N TYR A 170 20.96 7.24 9.61
CA TYR A 170 20.52 8.55 9.14
C TYR A 170 19.67 8.40 7.89
N TRP A 171 18.59 9.18 7.78
CA TRP A 171 17.76 9.25 6.58
C TRP A 171 17.24 10.67 6.36
N THR A 172 16.73 10.94 5.16
CA THR A 172 16.12 12.24 4.81
C THR A 172 14.63 12.08 4.54
N LYS A 173 13.92 13.19 4.57
CA LYS A 173 12.47 13.22 4.34
C LYS A 173 12.06 12.66 2.97
N GLU A 174 12.88 12.82 1.94
CA GLU A 174 12.60 12.37 0.58
C GLU A 174 13.44 11.15 0.16
N GLY A 175 14.40 10.72 0.99
CA GLY A 175 15.26 9.58 0.72
C GLY A 175 14.51 8.25 0.80
N ASN A 176 15.01 7.26 0.04
CA ASN A 176 14.53 5.88 0.05
C ASN A 176 15.54 4.89 0.62
N LYS A 177 16.64 5.40 1.20
CA LYS A 177 17.69 4.60 1.82
C LYS A 177 18.11 5.22 3.14
N TYR A 178 18.52 4.36 4.09
CA TYR A 178 19.20 4.81 5.29
C TYR A 178 20.74 4.80 5.11
N HIS A 179 21.43 5.60 5.90
CA HIS A 179 22.88 5.79 5.88
C HIS A 179 23.46 5.53 7.26
N VAL A 180 24.62 4.88 7.32
CA VAL A 180 25.33 4.65 8.59
C VAL A 180 26.34 5.73 8.91
N TYR A 181 26.65 6.60 7.93
CA TYR A 181 27.55 7.72 8.10
C TYR A 181 26.82 9.04 7.82
N ARG A 182 26.86 9.99 8.78
CA ARG A 182 26.27 11.34 8.62
C ARG A 182 26.93 12.16 7.52
N ASP A 183 28.23 11.90 7.28
CA ASP A 183 29.06 12.55 6.26
C ASP A 183 28.98 11.87 4.88
N CYS A 184 28.05 10.92 4.70
CA CYS A 184 27.85 10.28 3.41
C CYS A 184 27.56 11.32 2.31
N PRO A 185 28.20 11.24 1.12
CA PRO A 185 28.04 12.22 0.03
C PRO A 185 26.59 12.49 -0.36
N HIS A 186 25.70 11.51 -0.18
CA HIS A 186 24.27 11.63 -0.54
C HIS A 186 23.46 12.47 0.43
N ILE A 187 23.93 12.61 1.69
CA ILE A 187 23.18 13.32 2.74
C ILE A 187 23.99 14.41 3.46
N LYS A 188 25.32 14.50 3.27
CA LYS A 188 26.17 15.44 4.04
C LYS A 188 25.71 16.91 3.96
N ASN A 189 25.18 17.31 2.79
CA ASN A 189 24.75 18.69 2.54
C ASN A 189 23.23 18.88 2.71
N LYS A 190 22.50 17.87 3.23
CA LYS A 190 21.08 17.97 3.50
C LYS A 190 20.83 18.50 4.91
N THR A 191 19.84 19.36 5.04
CA THR A 191 19.44 19.98 6.32
C THR A 191 18.34 19.17 7.03
N ASP A 192 17.60 18.35 6.30
CA ASP A 192 16.46 17.55 6.75
C ASP A 192 16.86 16.11 7.12
N VAL A 193 18.06 15.92 7.67
CA VAL A 193 18.55 14.59 8.06
C VAL A 193 18.05 14.23 9.46
N THR A 194 17.33 13.12 9.54
CA THR A 194 16.87 12.52 10.80
C THR A 194 17.83 11.40 11.19
N GLN A 195 18.06 11.25 12.50
CA GLN A 195 18.84 10.17 13.11
C GLN A 195 17.93 9.30 13.97
N GLY A 196 18.12 8.00 13.93
CA GLY A 196 17.37 7.05 14.75
C GLY A 196 17.74 5.61 14.41
N THR A 197 16.91 4.67 14.82
CA THR A 197 17.08 3.25 14.56
C THR A 197 16.54 2.86 13.18
N ILE A 198 16.90 1.67 12.69
CA ILE A 198 16.30 1.10 11.46
C ILE A 198 14.79 0.97 11.61
N LYS A 199 14.29 0.55 12.77
CA LYS A 199 12.85 0.48 13.03
C LYS A 199 12.16 1.83 12.84
N GLU A 200 12.76 2.91 13.35
CA GLU A 200 12.21 4.27 13.20
C GLU A 200 12.23 4.74 11.75
N SER A 201 13.32 4.49 11.00
CA SER A 201 13.39 4.82 9.57
C SER A 201 12.35 4.06 8.77
N PHE A 202 12.12 2.80 9.11
CA PHE A 202 11.10 1.95 8.49
C PHE A 202 9.69 2.42 8.83
N ASP A 203 9.37 2.65 10.09
CA ASP A 203 8.04 3.07 10.55
C ASP A 203 7.64 4.45 10.01
N GLN A 204 8.56 5.42 10.04
CA GLN A 204 8.28 6.78 9.56
C GLN A 204 8.25 6.90 8.04
N ARG A 205 9.08 6.14 7.32
CA ARG A 205 9.33 6.34 5.88
C ARG A 205 9.27 5.07 5.04
N GLY A 206 9.11 3.89 5.63
CA GLY A 206 9.19 2.61 4.92
C GLY A 206 10.60 2.31 4.39
N ILE A 207 11.64 2.91 4.99
CA ILE A 207 13.03 2.75 4.52
C ILE A 207 13.63 1.51 5.17
N SER A 208 13.93 0.50 4.35
CA SER A 208 14.62 -0.72 4.77
C SER A 208 15.95 -0.97 4.04
N ALA A 209 16.30 -0.14 3.06
CA ALA A 209 17.49 -0.35 2.25
C ALA A 209 18.67 0.50 2.70
N LEU A 210 19.85 -0.12 2.89
CA LEU A 210 21.10 0.55 3.17
C LEU A 210 21.65 1.25 1.92
N CYS A 211 22.24 2.43 2.10
CA CYS A 211 22.96 3.12 1.05
C CYS A 211 24.22 2.34 0.67
N ILE A 212 24.36 2.00 -0.62
CA ILE A 212 25.50 1.22 -1.14
C ILE A 212 26.86 1.91 -0.90
N THR A 213 26.90 3.24 -0.94
CA THR A 213 28.12 4.01 -0.65
C THR A 213 28.55 3.83 0.80
N CYS A 214 27.61 3.83 1.73
CA CYS A 214 27.86 3.57 3.14
C CYS A 214 28.31 2.13 3.35
N GLN A 215 27.64 1.18 2.72
CA GLN A 215 27.99 -0.24 2.77
C GLN A 215 29.44 -0.48 2.30
N ASN A 216 29.79 0.01 1.11
CA ASN A 216 31.13 -0.15 0.55
C ASN A 216 32.22 0.51 1.42
N ARG A 217 31.89 1.67 2.02
CA ARG A 217 32.81 2.33 2.95
C ARG A 217 33.04 1.50 4.22
N ALA A 218 31.97 0.95 4.81
CA ALA A 218 32.07 0.11 6.00
C ALA A 218 32.87 -1.19 5.72
N ILE A 219 32.63 -1.84 4.59
CA ILE A 219 33.37 -3.02 4.13
C ILE A 219 34.87 -2.72 4.07
N LYS A 220 35.26 -1.61 3.44
CA LYS A 220 36.66 -1.21 3.30
C LYS A 220 37.29 -0.83 4.64
N GLN A 221 36.58 -0.07 5.49
CA GLN A 221 37.10 0.40 6.78
C GLN A 221 37.31 -0.75 7.79
N ASN A 222 36.42 -1.73 7.76
CA ASN A 222 36.40 -2.81 8.74
C ASN A 222 36.97 -4.14 8.18
N ASN A 223 37.58 -4.14 6.98
CA ASN A 223 38.14 -5.33 6.31
C ASN A 223 37.17 -6.51 6.24
N ILE A 224 35.90 -6.24 5.94
CA ILE A 224 34.83 -7.23 5.88
C ILE A 224 34.82 -7.87 4.49
N SER A 225 34.68 -9.20 4.40
CA SER A 225 34.45 -9.86 3.10
C SER A 225 33.08 -9.46 2.54
N PRO A 226 33.01 -9.03 1.26
CA PRO A 226 31.75 -8.68 0.61
C PRO A 226 30.70 -9.80 0.63
N ASP A 227 31.15 -11.07 0.64
CA ASP A 227 30.27 -12.26 0.62
C ASP A 227 29.44 -12.43 1.91
N ILE A 228 29.84 -11.77 3.01
CA ILE A 228 29.13 -11.83 4.30
C ILE A 228 27.83 -11.01 4.26
N ILE A 229 27.75 -10.07 3.32
CA ILE A 229 26.62 -9.20 3.12
C ILE A 229 25.96 -9.58 1.79
N SER A 230 25.40 -10.79 1.73
CA SER A 230 24.55 -11.15 0.59
C SER A 230 23.38 -10.16 0.55
N PRO A 231 23.04 -9.59 -0.63
CA PRO A 231 21.81 -8.82 -0.77
C PRO A 231 20.68 -9.74 -0.38
N ALA A 232 19.76 -9.25 0.45
CA ALA A 232 18.45 -9.85 0.56
C ALA A 232 17.96 -10.04 -0.87
N THR A 233 17.67 -11.28 -1.26
CA THR A 233 17.10 -11.59 -2.56
C THR A 233 15.93 -10.66 -2.76
N ASP A 234 16.08 -9.76 -3.73
CA ASP A 234 15.03 -8.83 -4.16
C ASP A 234 13.83 -9.68 -4.61
N THR A 235 12.90 -9.93 -3.70
CA THR A 235 11.64 -10.64 -3.97
C THR A 235 10.57 -9.69 -4.52
N THR A 236 11.01 -8.59 -5.15
CA THR A 236 10.14 -7.75 -5.95
C THR A 236 10.30 -8.12 -7.43
N LYS A 237 9.56 -9.14 -7.87
CA LYS A 237 9.05 -9.29 -9.22
C LYS A 237 7.54 -9.26 -9.21
#